data_d8269862607399e9815d0d3dfb024185
#
_entry.id   d8269862607399e9815d0d3dfb024185
#
_cell.length_a   1.000
_cell.length_b   1.000
_cell.length_c   1.000
_cell.angle_alpha   90.00
_cell.angle_beta   90.00
_cell.angle_gamma   90.00
#
_symmetry.space_group_name_H-M   'P 1'
#
loop_
_entity.id
_entity.type
_entity.pdbx_description
1 polymer ?
#
loop_
_entity_poly.entity_id
_entity_poly.type
_entity_poly.pdbx_seq_one_letter_code
_entity_poly.pdbx_strand_id
1 'polypeptide(L)'
;MDNQLIALPTVAELFSDNIQDAYKSEQLNHLLNQEPNQNWVKVHPFINNHKYLPIDKVEFLLRKIFKQYRIEVLHTGMLLNAVQVTVRVHYLNPVTGTMEFHDGVGACELQTKQGTGNLQMDMSNINKGAVTMALPIAKTFAVKDACDHFGKLFGSDLNRKDTVSFTPDEK
;
A
#
# COMPACT_ATOMS: atom_id res chain seq x y z
N MET A 1 -32.01 32.42 8.20
CA MET A 1 -30.57 32.33 7.94
C MET A 1 -30.42 31.22 6.90
N ASP A 2 -30.27 31.62 5.65
CA ASP A 2 -30.13 30.65 4.56
C ASP A 2 -28.76 29.98 4.68
N ASN A 3 -28.79 28.68 4.99
CA ASN A 3 -27.63 27.82 4.91
C ASN A 3 -27.33 27.58 3.44
N GLN A 4 -26.67 28.53 2.77
CA GLN A 4 -26.10 28.29 1.46
C GLN A 4 -25.04 27.20 1.64
N LEU A 5 -25.31 25.99 1.18
CA LEU A 5 -24.33 24.95 1.00
C LEU A 5 -23.24 25.52 0.07
N ILE A 6 -22.06 25.79 0.61
CA ILE A 6 -20.90 26.20 -0.18
C ILE A 6 -20.63 25.05 -1.15
N ALA A 7 -20.90 25.25 -2.44
CA ALA A 7 -20.55 24.27 -3.45
C ALA A 7 -19.03 24.06 -3.42
N LEU A 8 -18.60 22.81 -3.34
CA LEU A 8 -17.17 22.50 -3.44
C LEU A 8 -16.69 22.88 -4.85
N PRO A 9 -15.52 23.53 -4.97
CA PRO A 9 -14.97 23.85 -6.27
C PRO A 9 -14.70 22.58 -7.08
N THR A 10 -14.92 22.65 -8.37
CA THR A 10 -14.53 21.58 -9.30
C THR A 10 -13.00 21.51 -9.41
N VAL A 11 -12.48 20.37 -9.85
CA VAL A 11 -11.03 20.20 -10.10
C VAL A 11 -10.52 21.26 -11.08
N ALA A 12 -11.29 21.59 -12.11
CA ALA A 12 -10.94 22.64 -13.09
C ALA A 12 -10.85 24.03 -12.45
N GLU A 13 -11.73 24.35 -11.48
CA GLU A 13 -11.67 25.62 -10.74
C GLU A 13 -10.49 25.68 -9.78
N LEU A 14 -10.15 24.56 -9.12
CA LEU A 14 -8.98 24.48 -8.24
C LEU A 14 -7.64 24.66 -9.01
N PHE A 15 -7.60 24.25 -10.26
CA PHE A 15 -6.41 24.28 -11.11
C PHE A 15 -6.55 25.24 -12.30
N SER A 16 -7.35 26.31 -12.16
CA SER A 16 -7.62 27.27 -13.23
C SER A 16 -6.37 27.84 -13.89
N ASP A 17 -5.28 27.97 -13.13
CA ASP A 17 -4.01 28.49 -13.60
C ASP A 17 -3.17 27.46 -14.37
N ASN A 18 -3.51 26.16 -14.28
CA ASN A 18 -2.80 25.07 -14.96
C ASN A 18 -3.71 23.91 -15.33
N ILE A 19 -4.60 24.16 -16.25
CA ILE A 19 -5.63 23.19 -16.70
C ILE A 19 -5.02 21.89 -17.24
N GLN A 20 -3.82 21.95 -17.83
CA GLN A 20 -3.16 20.74 -18.36
C GLN A 20 -2.68 19.81 -17.23
N ASP A 21 -2.20 20.36 -16.14
CA ASP A 21 -1.78 19.56 -14.97
C ASP A 21 -2.99 18.99 -14.22
N ALA A 22 -4.11 19.71 -14.21
CA ALA A 22 -5.38 19.18 -13.73
C ALA A 22 -5.82 17.94 -14.51
N TYR A 23 -5.79 17.99 -15.85
CA TYR A 23 -6.12 16.82 -16.68
C TYR A 23 -5.17 15.66 -16.46
N LYS A 24 -3.87 15.90 -16.38
CA LYS A 24 -2.89 14.84 -16.10
C LYS A 24 -3.09 14.22 -14.71
N SER A 25 -3.38 15.05 -13.71
CA SER A 25 -3.68 14.60 -12.36
C SER A 25 -4.92 13.71 -12.34
N GLU A 26 -5.99 14.12 -13.04
CA GLU A 26 -7.21 13.33 -13.15
C GLU A 26 -6.98 11.99 -13.88
N GLN A 27 -6.21 12.01 -14.96
CA GLN A 27 -5.82 10.77 -15.67
C GLN A 27 -5.00 9.82 -14.78
N LEU A 28 -4.06 10.36 -14.00
CA LEU A 28 -3.30 9.56 -13.04
C LEU A 28 -4.20 8.97 -11.97
N ASN A 29 -5.08 9.77 -11.39
CA ASN A 29 -6.04 9.32 -10.39
C ASN A 29 -6.96 8.25 -10.93
N HIS A 30 -7.48 8.41 -12.14
CA HIS A 30 -8.30 7.41 -12.80
C HIS A 30 -7.53 6.09 -13.01
N LEU A 31 -6.27 6.16 -13.45
CA LEU A 31 -5.40 4.98 -13.60
C LEU A 31 -5.19 4.26 -12.26
N LEU A 32 -4.85 5.01 -11.21
CA LEU A 32 -4.53 4.46 -9.89
C LEU A 32 -5.75 3.83 -9.20
N ASN A 33 -6.97 4.28 -9.54
CA ASN A 33 -8.21 3.77 -8.99
C ASN A 33 -8.88 2.68 -9.85
N GLN A 34 -8.21 2.20 -10.91
CA GLN A 34 -8.65 1.02 -11.63
C GLN A 34 -8.45 -0.26 -10.81
N GLU A 35 -9.30 -1.25 -11.03
CA GLU A 35 -9.13 -2.57 -10.44
C GLU A 35 -7.83 -3.22 -10.94
N PRO A 36 -7.08 -3.89 -10.08
CA PRO A 36 -5.90 -4.64 -10.50
C PRO A 36 -6.30 -5.81 -11.40
N ASN A 37 -5.37 -6.23 -12.26
CA ASN A 37 -5.60 -7.42 -13.08
C ASN A 37 -5.93 -8.63 -12.19
N GLN A 38 -7.10 -9.23 -12.38
CA GLN A 38 -7.60 -10.32 -11.55
C GLN A 38 -6.68 -11.56 -11.57
N ASN A 39 -5.92 -11.78 -12.65
CA ASN A 39 -4.93 -12.86 -12.71
C ASN A 39 -3.72 -12.62 -11.77
N TRP A 40 -3.52 -11.41 -11.31
CA TRP A 40 -2.44 -11.06 -10.37
C TRP A 40 -2.87 -11.20 -8.92
N VAL A 41 -4.16 -11.13 -8.66
CA VAL A 41 -4.71 -11.24 -7.31
C VAL A 41 -4.57 -12.68 -6.82
N LYS A 42 -3.99 -12.84 -5.63
CA LYS A 42 -3.84 -14.13 -4.95
C LYS A 42 -4.65 -14.16 -3.67
N VAL A 43 -5.04 -15.36 -3.26
CA VAL A 43 -5.69 -15.60 -1.96
C VAL A 43 -4.62 -16.12 -0.99
N HIS A 44 -4.61 -15.58 0.21
CA HIS A 44 -3.66 -15.97 1.23
C HIS A 44 -3.96 -17.40 1.72
N PRO A 45 -2.96 -18.30 1.79
CA PRO A 45 -3.21 -19.72 2.08
C PRO A 45 -3.70 -19.99 3.52
N PHE A 46 -3.37 -19.09 4.46
CA PHE A 46 -3.67 -19.29 5.89
C PHE A 46 -4.70 -18.29 6.45
N ILE A 47 -4.99 -17.20 5.73
CA ILE A 47 -6.00 -16.22 6.14
C ILE A 47 -7.20 -16.38 5.21
N ASN A 48 -8.33 -16.78 5.78
CA ASN A 48 -9.53 -17.12 5.01
C ASN A 48 -9.96 -15.95 4.12
N ASN A 49 -10.02 -16.22 2.81
CA ASN A 49 -10.45 -15.28 1.76
C ASN A 49 -9.65 -13.96 1.68
N HIS A 50 -8.51 -13.82 2.37
CA HIS A 50 -7.71 -12.60 2.28
C HIS A 50 -7.00 -12.54 0.92
N LYS A 51 -7.38 -11.55 0.12
CA LYS A 51 -6.81 -11.29 -1.21
C LYS A 51 -5.62 -10.34 -1.10
N TYR A 52 -4.63 -10.52 -1.95
CA TYR A 52 -3.47 -9.62 -2.00
C TYR A 52 -2.83 -9.60 -3.38
N LEU A 53 -2.07 -8.55 -3.67
CA LEU A 53 -1.15 -8.50 -4.79
C LEU A 53 0.24 -9.00 -4.34
N PRO A 54 0.88 -9.92 -5.08
CA PRO A 54 2.28 -10.29 -4.86
C PRO A 54 3.21 -9.08 -5.02
N ILE A 55 4.31 -9.06 -4.27
CA ILE A 55 5.25 -7.93 -4.25
C ILE A 55 5.86 -7.65 -5.63
N ASP A 56 6.09 -8.68 -6.44
CA ASP A 56 6.61 -8.54 -7.81
C ASP A 56 5.66 -7.72 -8.70
N LYS A 57 4.34 -7.82 -8.49
CA LYS A 57 3.33 -7.03 -9.21
C LYS A 57 3.29 -5.59 -8.72
N VAL A 58 3.39 -5.38 -7.41
CA VAL A 58 3.49 -4.04 -6.81
C VAL A 58 4.73 -3.30 -7.33
N GLU A 59 5.90 -3.93 -7.29
CA GLU A 59 7.12 -3.33 -7.82
C GLU A 59 7.08 -3.12 -9.35
N PHE A 60 6.42 -4.01 -10.08
CA PHE A 60 6.18 -3.82 -11.52
C PHE A 60 5.36 -2.56 -11.78
N LEU A 61 4.27 -2.34 -11.02
CA LEU A 61 3.43 -1.14 -11.13
C LEU A 61 4.22 0.12 -10.78
N LEU A 62 5.01 0.10 -9.70
CA LEU A 62 5.88 1.22 -9.33
C LEU A 62 6.81 1.62 -10.49
N ARG A 63 7.50 0.66 -11.10
CA ARG A 63 8.39 0.91 -12.25
C ARG A 63 7.64 1.43 -13.48
N LYS A 64 6.46 0.89 -13.74
CA LYS A 64 5.69 1.23 -14.92
C LYS A 64 5.09 2.63 -14.85
N ILE A 65 4.54 3.01 -13.68
CA ILE A 65 3.79 4.25 -13.49
C ILE A 65 4.73 5.41 -13.14
N PHE A 66 5.56 5.22 -12.12
CA PHE A 66 6.39 6.30 -11.57
C PHE A 66 7.79 6.37 -12.19
N LYS A 67 8.23 5.32 -12.91
CA LYS A 67 9.54 5.21 -13.57
C LYS A 67 10.73 5.30 -12.61
N GLN A 68 10.78 6.35 -11.77
CA GLN A 68 11.79 6.54 -10.73
C GLN A 68 11.14 6.34 -9.37
N TYR A 69 11.66 5.39 -8.60
CA TYR A 69 11.26 5.13 -7.23
C TYR A 69 12.43 4.57 -6.43
N ARG A 70 12.38 4.73 -5.12
CA ARG A 70 13.35 4.19 -4.18
C ARG A 70 12.63 3.71 -2.94
N ILE A 71 12.98 2.53 -2.45
CA ILE A 71 12.50 2.00 -1.19
C ILE A 71 13.60 2.19 -0.16
N GLU A 72 13.31 2.91 0.90
CA GLU A 72 14.18 3.18 2.03
C GLU A 72 13.64 2.48 3.27
N VAL A 73 14.49 1.75 3.99
CA VAL A 73 14.14 1.17 5.29
C VAL A 73 14.44 2.21 6.36
N LEU A 74 13.41 2.72 7.01
CA LEU A 74 13.54 3.74 8.06
C LEU A 74 13.83 3.13 9.43
N HIS A 75 13.16 2.01 9.73
CA HIS A 75 13.28 1.37 11.03
C HIS A 75 13.08 -0.13 10.93
N THR A 76 13.82 -0.86 11.75
CA THR A 76 13.58 -2.29 12.01
C THR A 76 13.62 -2.53 13.52
N GLY A 77 12.73 -3.36 14.01
CA GLY A 77 12.63 -3.64 15.44
C GLY A 77 11.94 -4.96 15.72
N MET A 78 11.80 -5.24 17.00
CA MET A 78 11.02 -6.35 17.51
C MET A 78 9.77 -5.81 18.21
N LEU A 79 8.62 -6.37 17.88
CA LEU A 79 7.37 -6.08 18.54
C LEU A 79 6.79 -7.41 19.06
N LEU A 80 6.91 -7.65 20.36
CA LEU A 80 6.56 -8.96 20.97
C LEU A 80 7.34 -10.10 20.29
N ASN A 81 6.63 -11.03 19.66
CA ASN A 81 7.17 -12.18 18.92
C ASN A 81 7.30 -11.91 17.41
N ALA A 82 7.23 -10.67 16.98
CA ALA A 82 7.27 -10.30 15.57
C ALA A 82 8.45 -9.37 15.26
N VAL A 83 8.98 -9.49 14.04
CA VAL A 83 9.86 -8.48 13.45
C VAL A 83 8.99 -7.42 12.80
N GLN A 84 9.28 -6.15 13.09
CA GLN A 84 8.64 -4.99 12.49
C GLN A 84 9.61 -4.26 11.58
N VAL A 85 9.10 -3.78 10.46
CA VAL A 85 9.85 -2.94 9.49
C VAL A 85 8.99 -1.74 9.13
N THR A 86 9.60 -0.55 9.13
CA THR A 86 9.01 0.67 8.56
C THR A 86 9.80 1.04 7.33
N VAL A 87 9.10 1.29 6.23
CA VAL A 87 9.73 1.72 4.98
C VAL A 87 9.14 3.04 4.51
N ARG A 88 9.90 3.73 3.68
CA ARG A 88 9.47 4.87 2.88
C ARG A 88 9.64 4.53 1.41
N VAL A 89 8.57 4.64 0.65
CA VAL A 89 8.58 4.49 -0.80
C VAL A 89 8.58 5.89 -1.40
N HIS A 90 9.74 6.32 -1.90
CA HIS A 90 9.88 7.55 -2.66
C HIS A 90 9.52 7.30 -4.11
N TYR A 91 8.83 8.22 -4.74
CA TYR A 91 8.48 8.14 -6.15
C TYR A 91 8.47 9.53 -6.82
N LEU A 92 8.79 9.54 -8.10
CA LEU A 92 8.65 10.74 -8.91
C LEU A 92 7.20 10.86 -9.37
N ASN A 93 6.49 11.88 -8.88
CA ASN A 93 5.13 12.13 -9.34
C ASN A 93 5.17 12.54 -10.83
N PRO A 94 4.52 11.78 -11.73
CA PRO A 94 4.61 12.04 -13.18
C PRO A 94 3.86 13.31 -13.63
N VAL A 95 3.03 13.89 -12.77
CA VAL A 95 2.30 15.13 -13.05
C VAL A 95 3.12 16.33 -12.62
N THR A 96 3.55 16.37 -11.37
CA THR A 96 4.26 17.53 -10.79
C THR A 96 5.76 17.51 -11.08
N GLY A 97 6.33 16.35 -11.43
CA GLY A 97 7.78 16.18 -11.59
C GLY A 97 8.56 16.26 -10.28
N THR A 98 7.89 16.23 -9.13
CA THR A 98 8.51 16.30 -7.80
C THR A 98 8.63 14.91 -7.18
N MET A 99 9.64 14.74 -6.31
CA MET A 99 9.76 13.53 -5.50
C MET A 99 8.80 13.61 -4.31
N GLU A 100 7.95 12.61 -4.22
CA GLU A 100 6.99 12.43 -3.13
C GLU A 100 7.26 11.10 -2.43
N PHE A 101 6.56 10.81 -1.32
CA PHE A 101 6.74 9.54 -0.63
C PHE A 101 5.48 9.11 0.11
N HIS A 102 5.39 7.80 0.35
CA HIS A 102 4.47 7.16 1.28
C HIS A 102 5.24 6.30 2.25
N ASP A 103 4.87 6.34 3.51
CA ASP A 103 5.41 5.49 4.55
C ASP A 103 4.50 4.27 4.76
N GLY A 104 5.10 3.14 5.08
CA GLY A 104 4.37 1.92 5.36
C GLY A 104 5.04 1.09 6.45
N VAL A 105 4.23 0.32 7.14
CA VAL A 105 4.63 -0.52 8.26
C VAL A 105 4.25 -1.98 7.98
N GLY A 106 5.14 -2.89 8.31
CA GLY A 106 4.88 -4.32 8.18
C GLY A 106 5.47 -5.10 9.34
N ALA A 107 4.79 -6.13 9.76
CA ALA A 107 5.27 -7.04 10.78
C ALA A 107 5.10 -8.49 10.33
N CYS A 108 5.99 -9.35 10.81
CA CYS A 108 5.94 -10.79 10.59
C CYS A 108 6.30 -11.51 11.88
N GLU A 109 5.43 -12.38 12.34
CA GLU A 109 5.69 -13.19 13.52
C GLU A 109 6.86 -14.16 13.29
N LEU A 110 7.65 -14.35 14.33
CA LEU A 110 8.70 -15.35 14.34
C LEU A 110 8.10 -16.76 14.44
N GLN A 111 8.53 -17.62 13.55
CA GLN A 111 8.10 -19.01 13.60
C GLN A 111 8.67 -19.69 14.84
N THR A 112 7.81 -20.34 15.62
CA THR A 112 8.13 -21.09 16.82
C THR A 112 7.98 -22.61 16.57
N LYS A 113 8.56 -23.39 17.48
CA LYS A 113 8.42 -24.84 17.46
C LYS A 113 6.96 -25.24 17.65
N GLN A 114 6.57 -26.35 17.03
CA GLN A 114 5.21 -26.87 17.15
C GLN A 114 4.83 -27.10 18.62
N GLY A 115 3.62 -26.69 18.99
CA GLY A 115 3.12 -26.79 20.37
C GLY A 115 3.48 -25.63 21.30
N THR A 116 4.24 -24.64 20.82
CA THR A 116 4.52 -23.42 21.58
C THR A 116 3.29 -22.50 21.56
N GLY A 117 2.84 -22.06 22.73
CA GLY A 117 1.74 -21.08 22.83
C GLY A 117 2.14 -19.71 22.24
N ASN A 118 1.18 -19.02 21.64
CA ASN A 118 1.40 -17.73 20.92
C ASN A 118 2.01 -16.62 21.79
N LEU A 119 1.95 -16.72 23.11
CA LEU A 119 2.47 -15.71 24.04
C LEU A 119 3.74 -16.14 24.77
N GLN A 120 4.29 -17.31 24.47
CA GLN A 120 5.52 -17.79 25.08
C GLN A 120 6.75 -17.24 24.34
N MET A 121 7.26 -16.11 24.79
CA MET A 121 8.47 -15.48 24.26
C MET A 121 9.75 -16.10 24.81
N ASP A 122 9.88 -17.43 24.74
CA ASP A 122 11.14 -18.08 25.07
C ASP A 122 12.01 -18.20 23.81
N MET A 123 13.20 -17.61 23.86
CA MET A 123 14.18 -17.67 22.75
C MET A 123 14.50 -19.13 22.35
N SER A 124 14.42 -20.07 23.27
CA SER A 124 14.63 -21.49 23.01
C SER A 124 13.56 -22.11 22.12
N ASN A 125 12.38 -21.49 22.02
CA ASN A 125 11.25 -21.96 21.24
C ASN A 125 11.22 -21.38 19.82
N ILE A 126 12.06 -20.40 19.52
CA ILE A 126 12.16 -19.82 18.19
C ILE A 126 12.88 -20.76 17.25
N ASN A 127 12.35 -20.98 16.05
CA ASN A 127 12.99 -21.81 15.04
C ASN A 127 14.30 -21.18 14.57
N LYS A 128 15.30 -22.02 14.31
CA LYS A 128 16.58 -21.55 13.72
C LYS A 128 16.29 -20.85 12.38
N GLY A 129 16.80 -19.65 12.24
CA GLY A 129 16.61 -18.84 11.02
C GLY A 129 15.29 -18.09 10.93
N ALA A 130 14.40 -18.15 11.96
CA ALA A 130 13.12 -17.48 11.95
C ALA A 130 13.23 -15.98 11.70
N VAL A 131 14.22 -15.28 12.31
CA VAL A 131 14.47 -13.85 12.09
C VAL A 131 14.87 -13.58 10.63
N THR A 132 15.76 -14.40 10.07
CA THR A 132 16.20 -14.27 8.67
C THR A 132 15.05 -14.40 7.68
N MET A 133 14.06 -15.25 8.00
CA MET A 133 12.86 -15.43 7.16
C MET A 133 11.83 -14.31 7.40
N ALA A 134 11.62 -13.91 8.65
CA ALA A 134 10.60 -12.93 9.01
C ALA A 134 10.94 -11.52 8.53
N LEU A 135 12.20 -11.11 8.54
CA LEU A 135 12.63 -9.76 8.18
C LEU A 135 12.29 -9.40 6.71
N PRO A 136 12.61 -10.21 5.69
CA PRO A 136 12.20 -9.93 4.31
C PRO A 136 10.68 -9.92 4.12
N ILE A 137 9.94 -10.77 4.85
CA ILE A 137 8.48 -10.82 4.79
C ILE A 137 7.89 -9.54 5.39
N ALA A 138 8.35 -9.12 6.57
CA ALA A 138 7.93 -7.86 7.20
C ALA A 138 8.20 -6.65 6.29
N LYS A 139 9.39 -6.59 5.65
CA LYS A 139 9.69 -5.57 4.65
C LYS A 139 8.70 -5.59 3.48
N THR A 140 8.37 -6.78 2.97
CA THR A 140 7.38 -6.93 1.89
C THR A 140 6.02 -6.37 2.28
N PHE A 141 5.57 -6.66 3.50
CA PHE A 141 4.31 -6.11 4.02
C PHE A 141 4.38 -4.59 4.14
N ALA A 142 5.46 -4.04 4.68
CA ALA A 142 5.65 -2.60 4.78
C ALA A 142 5.63 -1.89 3.41
N VAL A 143 6.26 -2.47 2.39
CA VAL A 143 6.22 -1.91 1.03
C VAL A 143 4.82 -1.94 0.45
N LYS A 144 4.06 -3.01 0.66
CA LYS A 144 2.67 -3.10 0.20
C LYS A 144 1.80 -2.07 0.91
N ASP A 145 1.93 -1.93 2.23
CA ASP A 145 1.20 -0.95 3.03
C ASP A 145 1.48 0.48 2.55
N ALA A 146 2.73 0.84 2.29
CA ALA A 146 3.08 2.12 1.66
C ALA A 146 2.45 2.31 0.28
N CYS A 147 2.37 1.24 -0.51
CA CYS A 147 1.83 1.29 -1.87
C CYS A 147 0.30 1.29 -1.91
N ASP A 148 -0.38 0.82 -0.86
CA ASP A 148 -1.85 0.88 -0.77
C ASP A 148 -2.37 2.33 -0.81
N HIS A 149 -1.55 3.31 -0.43
CA HIS A 149 -1.87 4.73 -0.55
C HIS A 149 -2.02 5.23 -1.99
N PHE A 150 -1.51 4.50 -2.98
CA PHE A 150 -1.72 4.85 -4.39
C PHE A 150 -3.13 4.54 -4.89
N GLY A 151 -3.87 3.65 -4.24
CA GLY A 151 -5.25 3.33 -4.59
C GLY A 151 -5.49 1.88 -5.04
N LYS A 152 -6.65 1.66 -5.67
CA LYS A 152 -7.18 0.32 -5.99
C LYS A 152 -6.23 -0.52 -6.83
N LEU A 153 -5.54 0.08 -7.80
CA LEU A 153 -4.61 -0.62 -8.69
C LEU A 153 -3.49 -1.34 -7.92
N PHE A 154 -3.10 -0.79 -6.75
CA PHE A 154 -2.10 -1.38 -5.86
C PHE A 154 -2.70 -2.35 -4.82
N GLY A 155 -4.02 -2.49 -4.77
CA GLY A 155 -4.70 -3.49 -3.95
C GLY A 155 -5.38 -2.96 -2.70
N SER A 156 -5.48 -1.63 -2.51
CA SER A 156 -6.05 -1.02 -1.29
C SER A 156 -7.47 -1.51 -0.96
N ASP A 157 -8.27 -1.87 -1.95
CA ASP A 157 -9.67 -2.23 -1.78
C ASP A 157 -9.97 -3.72 -1.85
N LEU A 158 -8.95 -4.58 -2.08
CA LEU A 158 -9.15 -6.02 -2.32
C LEU A 158 -9.92 -6.76 -1.22
N ASN A 159 -9.86 -6.27 0.01
CA ASN A 159 -10.52 -6.90 1.18
C ASN A 159 -11.58 -6.00 1.82
N ARG A 160 -11.90 -4.85 1.22
CA ARG A 160 -12.96 -3.96 1.71
C ARG A 160 -14.31 -4.47 1.25
N LYS A 161 -15.30 -4.41 2.12
CA LYS A 161 -16.70 -4.78 1.80
C LYS A 161 -17.40 -3.65 1.05
N ASP A 162 -17.14 -2.42 1.48
CA ASP A 162 -17.75 -1.23 0.90
C ASP A 162 -16.64 -0.40 0.26
N THR A 163 -16.75 -0.17 -1.03
CA THR A 163 -15.81 0.66 -1.81
C THR A 163 -16.52 1.92 -2.27
N VAL A 164 -15.82 3.04 -2.22
CA VAL A 164 -16.30 4.31 -2.75
C VAL A 164 -16.02 4.34 -4.25
N SER A 165 -17.02 4.73 -5.06
CA SER A 165 -16.80 4.99 -6.48
C SER A 165 -15.86 6.19 -6.64
N PHE A 166 -14.90 6.07 -7.57
CA PHE A 166 -14.00 7.18 -7.88
C PHE A 166 -14.69 8.29 -8.70
N THR A 167 -15.79 7.95 -9.37
CA THR A 167 -16.63 8.92 -10.10
C THR A 167 -17.86 9.23 -9.25
N PRO A 168 -17.81 10.25 -8.37
CA PRO A 168 -18.94 10.59 -7.49
C PRO A 168 -20.18 11.08 -8.25
N ASP A 169 -20.05 11.40 -9.52
CA ASP A 169 -21.12 11.94 -10.36
C ASP A 169 -21.89 10.88 -11.16
N GLU A 170 -21.48 9.61 -11.12
CA GLU A 170 -22.28 8.49 -11.63
C GLU A 170 -23.41 8.17 -10.64
N LYS A 171 -24.56 8.82 -10.83
CA LYS A 171 -25.83 8.49 -10.16
C LYS A 171 -26.59 7.44 -10.95
#